data_573e834a442cffc2067971bdf8f421a1
#
_entry.id   573e834a442cffc2067971bdf8f421a1
#
_cell.length_a   1.000
_cell.length_b   1.000
_cell.length_c   1.000
_cell.angle_alpha   90.00
_cell.angle_beta   90.00
_cell.angle_gamma   90.00
#
_symmetry.space_group_name_H-M   'P 1'
#
loop_
_entity.id
_entity.type
_entity.pdbx_description
1 polymer ?
#
loop_
_entity_poly.entity_id
_entity_poly.type
_entity_poly.pdbx_seq_one_letter_code
_entity_poly.pdbx_strand_id
1 'polypeptide(L)'
;MLVLALAAGLWACSSAPPRAPNPTRPLDERRAVEIIIQAFHDQRDRPVPGQAVQLAPSRKLEVDVVAQGRKYGVAYVTARERSELGDALPPRDPAMGDALQLVSGLGADGDARVLVVHDTDYLYDDHVGEEHEDTTVTAELKLRRDVRDFLVRAHAERWP
;
A
#
# COMPACT_ATOMS: atom_id res chain seq x y z
N MET A 1 63.89 -19.99 37.61
CA MET A 1 62.45 -20.15 37.53
C MET A 1 61.89 -18.88 36.89
N LEU A 2 61.47 -18.98 35.64
CA LEU A 2 60.92 -17.82 34.86
C LEU A 2 59.45 -18.02 34.78
N VAL A 3 58.67 -17.08 35.36
CA VAL A 3 57.21 -17.11 35.32
C VAL A 3 56.76 -16.19 34.17
N LEU A 4 56.23 -16.83 33.11
CA LEU A 4 55.63 -16.13 31.97
C LEU A 4 54.18 -15.80 32.31
N ALA A 5 53.83 -14.51 32.44
CA ALA A 5 52.44 -14.03 32.60
C ALA A 5 51.82 -13.83 31.21
N LEU A 6 50.88 -14.69 30.85
CA LEU A 6 50.03 -14.52 29.66
C LEU A 6 48.94 -13.47 29.98
N ALA A 7 49.00 -12.30 29.33
CA ALA A 7 47.93 -11.33 29.36
C ALA A 7 46.92 -11.67 28.25
N ALA A 8 45.76 -12.23 28.63
CA ALA A 8 44.63 -12.43 27.73
C ALA A 8 43.89 -11.09 27.52
N GLY A 9 44.09 -10.49 26.34
CA GLY A 9 43.32 -9.30 25.91
C GLY A 9 41.92 -9.68 25.59
N LEU A 10 40.96 -9.25 26.43
CA LEU A 10 39.50 -9.29 26.11
C LEU A 10 39.19 -8.23 25.07
N TRP A 11 39.02 -8.65 23.83
CA TRP A 11 38.41 -7.81 22.81
C TRP A 11 36.92 -7.69 23.13
N ALA A 12 36.51 -6.60 23.77
CA ALA A 12 35.12 -6.21 23.88
C ALA A 12 34.67 -5.80 22.49
N CYS A 13 33.92 -6.69 21.82
CA CYS A 13 33.13 -6.29 20.67
C CYS A 13 32.06 -5.28 21.16
N SER A 14 32.36 -4.01 21.02
CA SER A 14 31.42 -2.92 21.25
C SER A 14 30.41 -2.97 20.11
N SER A 15 29.31 -3.72 20.31
CA SER A 15 28.15 -3.59 19.42
C SER A 15 27.60 -2.18 19.59
N ALA A 16 27.69 -1.38 18.53
CA ALA A 16 27.03 -0.07 18.51
C ALA A 16 25.53 -0.27 18.80
N PRO A 17 24.89 0.63 19.56
CA PRO A 17 23.47 0.52 19.80
C PRO A 17 22.72 0.50 18.46
N PRO A 18 21.63 -0.28 18.35
CA PRO A 18 20.83 -0.30 17.12
C PRO A 18 20.39 1.11 16.77
N ARG A 19 20.61 1.49 15.52
CA ARG A 19 20.21 2.82 15.01
C ARG A 19 18.69 2.92 15.06
N ALA A 20 18.17 4.07 15.47
CA ALA A 20 16.76 4.37 15.39
C ALA A 20 16.33 4.33 13.89
N PRO A 21 15.18 3.71 13.58
CA PRO A 21 14.68 3.70 12.21
C PRO A 21 14.45 5.13 11.70
N ASN A 22 14.67 5.35 10.40
CA ASN A 22 14.41 6.65 9.79
C ASN A 22 12.90 6.96 9.85
N PRO A 23 12.51 8.25 10.03
CA PRO A 23 11.12 8.64 9.94
C PRO A 23 10.61 8.36 8.51
N THR A 24 9.44 7.75 8.42
CA THR A 24 8.80 7.43 7.15
C THR A 24 7.57 8.30 6.92
N ARG A 25 7.23 8.52 5.67
CA ARG A 25 5.99 9.18 5.24
C ARG A 25 5.32 8.41 4.10
N PRO A 26 3.98 8.53 3.94
CA PRO A 26 3.27 7.91 2.84
C PRO A 26 3.58 8.58 1.50
N LEU A 27 3.35 7.84 0.41
CA LEU A 27 3.32 8.43 -0.93
C LEU A 27 2.27 9.54 -0.98
N ASP A 28 2.60 10.61 -1.67
CA ASP A 28 1.65 11.67 -1.99
C ASP A 28 0.48 11.12 -2.81
N GLU A 29 -0.75 11.49 -2.46
CA GLU A 29 -1.97 11.00 -3.08
C GLU A 29 -1.98 11.19 -4.60
N ARG A 30 -1.59 12.37 -5.07
CA ARG A 30 -1.50 12.66 -6.51
C ARG A 30 -0.52 11.71 -7.19
N ARG A 31 0.65 11.47 -6.55
CA ARG A 31 1.65 10.55 -7.09
C ARG A 31 1.15 9.11 -7.08
N ALA A 32 0.45 8.70 -6.03
CA ALA A 32 -0.16 7.38 -5.96
C ALA A 32 -1.18 7.16 -7.10
N VAL A 33 -2.06 8.13 -7.34
CA VAL A 33 -3.04 8.09 -8.44
C VAL A 33 -2.35 8.01 -9.80
N GLU A 34 -1.25 8.73 -10.05
CA GLU A 34 -0.46 8.63 -11.29
C GLU A 34 0.06 7.20 -11.50
N ILE A 35 0.54 6.54 -10.43
CA ILE A 35 1.04 5.15 -10.48
C ILE A 35 -0.10 4.17 -10.76
N ILE A 36 -1.25 4.37 -10.12
CA ILE A 36 -2.45 3.57 -10.34
C ILE A 36 -2.88 3.67 -11.82
N ILE A 37 -2.97 4.88 -12.37
CA ILE A 37 -3.30 5.12 -13.79
C ILE A 37 -2.33 4.37 -14.72
N GLN A 38 -1.03 4.43 -14.44
CA GLN A 38 -0.04 3.70 -15.24
C GLN A 38 -0.23 2.19 -15.16
N ALA A 39 -0.54 1.64 -13.97
CA ALA A 39 -0.81 0.21 -13.81
C ALA A 39 -2.02 -0.26 -14.64
N PHE A 40 -3.08 0.56 -14.74
CA PHE A 40 -4.22 0.27 -15.63
C PHE A 40 -3.78 0.24 -17.10
N HIS A 41 -3.02 1.22 -17.55
CA HIS A 41 -2.49 1.24 -18.93
C HIS A 41 -1.64 0.02 -19.24
N ASP A 42 -0.77 -0.41 -18.31
CA ASP A 42 0.08 -1.59 -18.47
C ASP A 42 -0.76 -2.87 -18.65
N GLN A 43 -1.93 -2.93 -18.03
CA GLN A 43 -2.88 -4.04 -18.14
C GLN A 43 -3.87 -3.88 -19.31
N ARG A 44 -3.67 -2.84 -20.14
CA ARG A 44 -4.52 -2.51 -21.30
C ARG A 44 -5.95 -2.09 -20.94
N ASP A 45 -6.17 -1.71 -19.71
CA ASP A 45 -7.40 -1.05 -19.29
C ASP A 45 -7.33 0.45 -19.63
N ARG A 46 -8.47 1.06 -19.85
CA ARG A 46 -8.57 2.50 -20.03
C ARG A 46 -8.98 3.14 -18.70
N PRO A 47 -8.05 3.78 -17.97
CA PRO A 47 -8.38 4.43 -16.71
C PRO A 47 -9.23 5.70 -16.97
N VAL A 48 -10.22 5.89 -16.13
CA VAL A 48 -11.00 7.12 -16.04
C VAL A 48 -11.17 7.48 -14.56
N PRO A 49 -11.45 8.76 -14.23
CA PRO A 49 -11.76 9.15 -12.86
C PRO A 49 -12.89 8.31 -12.31
N GLY A 50 -12.74 7.87 -11.06
CA GLY A 50 -13.73 7.05 -10.39
C GLY A 50 -14.93 7.86 -9.92
N GLN A 51 -15.86 7.16 -9.31
CA GLN A 51 -17.07 7.72 -8.69
C GLN A 51 -17.18 7.17 -7.27
N ALA A 52 -17.92 7.89 -6.44
CA ALA A 52 -18.18 7.42 -5.09
C ALA A 52 -19.01 6.14 -5.10
N VAL A 53 -18.57 5.12 -4.37
CA VAL A 53 -19.24 3.83 -4.19
C VAL A 53 -19.84 3.77 -2.79
N GLN A 54 -21.13 3.45 -2.69
CA GLN A 54 -21.81 3.31 -1.42
C GLN A 54 -21.32 2.06 -0.66
N LEU A 55 -20.70 2.23 0.50
CA LEU A 55 -20.24 1.11 1.36
C LEU A 55 -21.20 0.83 2.52
N ALA A 56 -21.86 1.87 3.04
CA ALA A 56 -22.85 1.78 4.13
C ALA A 56 -23.92 2.86 3.91
N PRO A 57 -25.07 2.81 4.57
CA PRO A 57 -26.16 3.77 4.32
C PRO A 57 -25.75 5.25 4.38
N SER A 58 -24.76 5.58 5.20
CA SER A 58 -24.24 6.94 5.38
C SER A 58 -22.76 7.09 4.99
N ARG A 59 -22.14 6.12 4.36
CA ARG A 59 -20.71 6.12 4.04
C ARG A 59 -20.48 5.78 2.57
N LYS A 60 -19.72 6.62 1.93
CA LYS A 60 -19.26 6.42 0.54
C LYS A 60 -17.74 6.38 0.50
N LEU A 61 -17.21 5.54 -0.35
CA LEU A 61 -15.80 5.49 -0.69
C LEU A 61 -15.60 6.23 -2.00
N GLU A 62 -14.77 7.25 -1.99
CA GLU A 62 -14.32 7.89 -3.23
C GLU A 62 -13.33 6.94 -3.91
N VAL A 63 -13.63 6.62 -5.17
CA VAL A 63 -12.76 5.75 -5.99
C VAL A 63 -11.94 6.65 -6.90
N ASP A 64 -10.61 6.54 -6.88
CA ASP A 64 -9.75 7.44 -7.65
C ASP A 64 -9.73 7.08 -9.12
N VAL A 65 -9.60 5.79 -9.43
CA VAL A 65 -9.45 5.29 -10.79
C VAL A 65 -10.33 4.09 -11.01
N VAL A 66 -11.09 4.09 -12.11
CA VAL A 66 -11.87 2.92 -12.57
C VAL A 66 -11.52 2.57 -14.02
N ALA A 67 -11.71 1.32 -14.40
CA ALA A 67 -11.61 0.91 -15.80
C ALA A 67 -12.86 1.36 -16.56
N GLN A 68 -12.69 2.04 -17.68
CA GLN A 68 -13.80 2.56 -18.47
C GLN A 68 -14.78 1.45 -18.89
N GLY A 69 -16.05 1.65 -18.56
CA GLY A 69 -17.12 0.68 -18.87
C GLY A 69 -17.09 -0.58 -18.01
N ARG A 70 -16.35 -0.57 -16.92
CA ARG A 70 -16.26 -1.64 -15.93
C ARG A 70 -16.70 -1.16 -14.55
N LYS A 71 -16.97 -2.10 -13.68
CA LYS A 71 -17.37 -1.86 -12.29
C LYS A 71 -16.27 -2.18 -11.28
N TYR A 72 -15.02 -2.11 -11.70
CA TYR A 72 -13.89 -2.27 -10.81
C TYR A 72 -12.93 -1.08 -10.87
N GLY A 73 -12.33 -0.78 -9.74
CA GLY A 73 -11.47 0.37 -9.59
C GLY A 73 -10.58 0.29 -8.36
N VAL A 74 -9.82 1.35 -8.14
CA VAL A 74 -8.88 1.48 -7.03
C VAL A 74 -9.15 2.78 -6.30
N ALA A 75 -9.14 2.71 -4.97
CA ALA A 75 -9.19 3.85 -4.07
C ALA A 75 -7.90 3.90 -3.23
N TYR A 76 -7.20 5.02 -3.26
CA TYR A 76 -6.06 5.32 -2.39
C TYR A 76 -6.57 6.05 -1.16
N VAL A 77 -6.63 5.34 -0.03
CA VAL A 77 -7.29 5.82 1.19
C VAL A 77 -6.24 6.34 2.16
N THR A 78 -6.33 7.62 2.49
CA THR A 78 -5.50 8.26 3.49
C THR A 78 -5.93 7.87 4.91
N ALA A 79 -5.04 8.04 5.90
CA ALA A 79 -5.36 7.80 7.31
C ALA A 79 -6.58 8.59 7.79
N ARG A 80 -6.78 9.82 7.26
CA ARG A 80 -7.95 10.65 7.56
C ARG A 80 -9.24 10.04 7.00
N GLU A 81 -9.26 9.69 5.72
CA GLU A 81 -10.43 9.09 5.06
C GLU A 81 -10.79 7.75 5.69
N ARG A 82 -9.79 6.95 6.05
CA ARG A 82 -10.00 5.72 6.79
C ARG A 82 -10.72 5.96 8.12
N SER A 83 -10.32 6.99 8.85
CA SER A 83 -11.00 7.38 10.10
C SER A 83 -12.43 7.82 9.87
N GLU A 84 -12.71 8.53 8.76
CA GLU A 84 -14.04 8.97 8.38
C GLU A 84 -14.95 7.81 7.92
N LEU A 85 -14.38 6.84 7.21
CA LEU A 85 -15.09 5.62 6.77
C LEU A 85 -15.37 4.66 7.92
N GLY A 86 -14.47 4.60 8.90
CA GLY A 86 -14.63 3.78 10.11
C GLY A 86 -14.99 2.31 9.79
N ASP A 87 -16.04 1.81 10.44
CA ASP A 87 -16.51 0.42 10.29
C ASP A 87 -17.10 0.08 8.91
N ALA A 88 -17.29 1.06 8.04
CA ALA A 88 -17.71 0.80 6.65
C ALA A 88 -16.60 0.11 5.82
N LEU A 89 -15.33 0.27 6.20
CA LEU A 89 -14.24 -0.52 5.66
C LEU A 89 -14.07 -1.79 6.49
N PRO A 90 -14.03 -2.97 5.87
CA PRO A 90 -13.76 -4.20 6.60
C PRO A 90 -12.40 -4.12 7.29
N PRO A 91 -12.24 -4.70 8.49
CA PRO A 91 -10.95 -4.75 9.14
C PRO A 91 -9.97 -5.54 8.26
N ARG A 92 -8.71 -5.13 8.27
CA ARG A 92 -7.65 -5.94 7.68
C ARG A 92 -7.46 -7.19 8.53
N ASP A 93 -7.37 -8.33 7.87
CA ASP A 93 -6.97 -9.57 8.52
C ASP A 93 -5.44 -9.67 8.53
N PRO A 94 -4.78 -9.53 9.69
CA PRO A 94 -3.34 -9.65 9.79
C PRO A 94 -2.81 -11.03 9.35
N ALA A 95 -3.66 -12.06 9.42
CA ALA A 95 -3.31 -13.41 8.99
C ALA A 95 -3.26 -13.57 7.47
N MET A 96 -3.89 -12.65 6.74
CA MET A 96 -3.90 -12.65 5.26
C MET A 96 -2.65 -11.99 4.66
N GLY A 97 -1.76 -11.43 5.47
CA GLY A 97 -0.51 -10.79 5.02
C GLY A 97 -0.76 -9.63 4.06
N ASP A 98 -0.06 -9.66 2.92
CA ASP A 98 -0.20 -8.67 1.83
C ASP A 98 -1.48 -8.86 0.99
N ALA A 99 -2.49 -9.54 1.51
CA ALA A 99 -3.73 -9.76 0.79
C ALA A 99 -4.40 -8.43 0.41
N LEU A 100 -4.82 -8.33 -0.84
CA LEU A 100 -5.49 -7.16 -1.36
C LEU A 100 -6.83 -6.95 -0.63
N GLN A 101 -7.03 -5.76 -0.10
CA GLN A 101 -8.29 -5.41 0.53
C GLN A 101 -9.33 -5.03 -0.52
N LEU A 102 -10.26 -5.95 -0.79
CA LEU A 102 -11.36 -5.73 -1.73
C LEU A 102 -12.63 -5.36 -0.98
N VAL A 103 -13.32 -4.34 -1.47
CA VAL A 103 -14.65 -3.98 -1.01
C VAL A 103 -15.65 -4.04 -2.15
N SER A 104 -16.90 -4.34 -1.81
CA SER A 104 -18.03 -4.30 -2.72
C SER A 104 -18.97 -3.17 -2.31
N GLY A 105 -19.61 -2.54 -3.27
CA GLY A 105 -20.62 -1.54 -2.99
C GLY A 105 -21.92 -2.13 -2.46
N LEU A 106 -22.84 -1.26 -2.04
CA LEU A 106 -24.18 -1.61 -1.60
C LEU A 106 -25.23 -1.15 -2.61
N GLY A 107 -26.36 -1.85 -2.64
CA GLY A 107 -27.51 -1.48 -3.46
C GLY A 107 -27.19 -1.42 -4.94
N ALA A 108 -27.32 -0.26 -5.56
CA ALA A 108 -27.02 -0.07 -6.98
C ALA A 108 -25.53 -0.31 -7.33
N ASP A 109 -24.64 -0.15 -6.34
CA ASP A 109 -23.21 -0.36 -6.47
C ASP A 109 -22.76 -1.78 -6.10
N GLY A 110 -23.71 -2.71 -5.86
CA GLY A 110 -23.43 -4.06 -5.36
C GLY A 110 -22.47 -4.88 -6.21
N ASP A 111 -22.40 -4.60 -7.50
CA ASP A 111 -21.46 -5.24 -8.44
C ASP A 111 -20.08 -4.57 -8.47
N ALA A 112 -19.94 -3.41 -7.86
CA ALA A 112 -18.66 -2.71 -7.82
C ALA A 112 -17.64 -3.52 -7.02
N ARG A 113 -16.40 -3.56 -7.51
CA ARG A 113 -15.26 -4.19 -6.86
C ARG A 113 -14.15 -3.16 -6.77
N VAL A 114 -13.82 -2.73 -5.56
CA VAL A 114 -12.83 -1.69 -5.35
C VAL A 114 -11.67 -2.26 -4.54
N LEU A 115 -10.47 -2.15 -5.11
CA LEU A 115 -9.24 -2.35 -4.35
C LEU A 115 -9.03 -1.11 -3.47
N VAL A 116 -8.98 -1.32 -2.16
CA VAL A 116 -8.60 -0.27 -1.21
C VAL A 116 -7.11 -0.41 -0.90
N VAL A 117 -6.35 0.61 -1.26
CA VAL A 117 -4.93 0.73 -0.93
C VAL A 117 -4.76 1.84 0.10
N HIS A 118 -4.10 1.54 1.21
CA HIS A 118 -3.93 2.50 2.30
C HIS A 118 -2.58 3.20 2.19
N ASP A 119 -2.55 4.50 2.42
CA ASP A 119 -1.34 5.31 2.43
C ASP A 119 -0.26 4.75 3.37
N THR A 120 -0.66 4.19 4.50
CA THR A 120 0.24 3.56 5.49
C THR A 120 0.96 2.30 5.00
N ASP A 121 0.60 1.75 3.84
CA ASP A 121 1.26 0.57 3.26
C ASP A 121 2.38 0.92 2.29
N TYR A 122 2.44 2.19 1.87
CA TYR A 122 3.34 2.69 0.85
C TYR A 122 4.20 3.82 1.43
N LEU A 123 4.84 3.49 2.56
CA LEU A 123 5.74 4.41 3.25
C LEU A 123 7.11 4.39 2.59
N TYR A 124 7.79 5.53 2.64
CA TYR A 124 9.19 5.67 2.27
C TYR A 124 9.90 6.61 3.22
N ASP A 125 11.23 6.51 3.30
CA ASP A 125 12.06 7.44 4.06
C ASP A 125 12.68 8.50 3.16
N ASP A 126 12.85 9.72 3.70
CA ASP A 126 13.47 10.85 3.01
C ASP A 126 14.97 10.96 3.31
N HIS A 127 15.55 9.96 3.92
CA HIS A 127 16.91 10.05 4.36
C HIS A 127 17.87 10.25 3.19
N VAL A 128 18.72 11.27 3.28
CA VAL A 128 19.80 11.51 2.32
C VAL A 128 21.03 10.74 2.80
N GLY A 129 21.24 9.54 2.28
CA GLY A 129 22.36 8.69 2.67
C GLY A 129 22.33 7.34 1.96
N GLU A 130 23.33 6.50 2.21
CA GLU A 130 23.46 5.19 1.54
C GLU A 130 22.58 4.08 2.11
N GLU A 131 21.97 4.27 3.29
CA GLU A 131 21.18 3.27 4.00
C GLU A 131 19.70 3.64 4.00
N HIS A 132 19.01 3.33 2.90
CA HIS A 132 17.55 3.39 2.80
C HIS A 132 16.98 1.98 2.98
N GLU A 133 16.05 1.80 3.94
CA GLU A 133 15.25 0.59 4.04
C GLU A 133 14.07 0.63 3.06
N ASP A 134 13.37 1.78 3.02
CA ASP A 134 12.22 2.00 2.16
C ASP A 134 12.40 3.26 1.31
N THR A 135 12.73 3.09 0.04
CA THR A 135 12.87 4.21 -0.89
C THR A 135 11.52 4.55 -1.53
N THR A 136 11.41 5.77 -2.08
CA THR A 136 10.27 6.16 -2.92
C THR A 136 10.03 5.13 -4.04
N VAL A 137 11.09 4.66 -4.67
CA VAL A 137 11.01 3.65 -5.74
C VAL A 137 10.41 2.35 -5.23
N THR A 138 10.79 1.89 -4.05
CA THR A 138 10.26 0.66 -3.44
C THR A 138 8.78 0.79 -3.15
N ALA A 139 8.33 1.91 -2.56
CA ALA A 139 6.93 2.18 -2.27
C ALA A 139 6.09 2.27 -3.56
N GLU A 140 6.59 2.96 -4.60
CA GLU A 140 5.94 3.07 -5.90
C GLU A 140 5.80 1.70 -6.61
N LEU A 141 6.87 0.90 -6.61
CA LEU A 141 6.85 -0.45 -7.19
C LEU A 141 5.89 -1.37 -6.45
N LYS A 142 5.81 -1.27 -5.12
CA LYS A 142 4.85 -2.03 -4.32
C LYS A 142 3.42 -1.67 -4.72
N LEU A 143 3.08 -0.38 -4.75
CA LEU A 143 1.75 0.08 -5.17
C LEU A 143 1.40 -0.41 -6.57
N ARG A 144 2.32 -0.25 -7.53
CA ARG A 144 2.11 -0.70 -8.91
C ARG A 144 1.89 -2.20 -9.02
N ARG A 145 2.64 -3.01 -8.26
CA ARG A 145 2.46 -4.47 -8.18
C ARG A 145 1.08 -4.82 -7.64
N ASP A 146 0.67 -4.22 -6.55
CA ASP A 146 -0.58 -4.55 -5.87
C ASP A 146 -1.79 -4.20 -6.77
N VAL A 147 -1.76 -3.06 -7.45
CA VAL A 147 -2.77 -2.67 -8.45
C VAL A 147 -2.76 -3.61 -9.65
N ARG A 148 -1.59 -3.99 -10.17
CA ARG A 148 -1.48 -4.96 -11.27
C ARG A 148 -2.10 -6.30 -10.89
N ASP A 149 -1.79 -6.82 -9.71
CA ASP A 149 -2.28 -8.11 -9.25
C ASP A 149 -3.80 -8.12 -9.10
N PHE A 150 -4.38 -7.00 -8.64
CA PHE A 150 -5.82 -6.77 -8.64
C PHE A 150 -6.42 -6.80 -10.05
N LEU A 151 -5.83 -6.08 -11.03
CA LEU A 151 -6.34 -6.02 -12.40
C LEU A 151 -6.23 -7.38 -13.09
N VAL A 152 -5.14 -8.12 -12.89
CA VAL A 152 -5.00 -9.49 -13.39
C VAL A 152 -6.11 -10.38 -12.85
N ARG A 153 -6.44 -10.25 -11.57
CA ARG A 153 -7.55 -10.98 -10.96
C ARG A 153 -8.90 -10.56 -11.56
N ALA A 154 -9.14 -9.24 -11.73
CA ALA A 154 -10.37 -8.73 -12.32
C ALA A 154 -10.61 -9.30 -13.73
N HIS A 155 -9.55 -9.38 -14.56
CA HIS A 155 -9.61 -9.97 -15.89
C HIS A 155 -9.84 -11.49 -15.83
N ALA A 156 -9.15 -12.22 -14.96
CA ALA A 156 -9.28 -13.67 -14.82
C ALA A 156 -10.69 -14.07 -14.37
N GLU A 157 -11.26 -13.35 -13.42
CA GLU A 157 -12.61 -13.57 -12.90
C GLU A 157 -13.72 -12.91 -13.77
N ARG A 158 -13.32 -12.16 -14.80
CA ARG A 158 -14.24 -11.48 -15.75
C ARG A 158 -15.23 -10.56 -15.04
N TRP A 159 -14.73 -9.75 -14.11
CA TRP A 159 -15.60 -8.79 -13.41
C TRP A 159 -16.25 -7.80 -14.39
N PRO A 160 -17.52 -7.43 -14.09
CA PRO A 160 -18.30 -6.55 -14.97
C PRO A 160 -17.67 -5.16 -15.13
#